data_99887d9a9997174de54c95e14acf9090
#
_entry.id   99887d9a9997174de54c95e14acf9090
#
_cell.length_a   1.000
_cell.length_b   1.000
_cell.length_c   1.000
_cell.angle_alpha   90.00
_cell.angle_beta   90.00
_cell.angle_gamma   90.00
#
_symmetry.space_group_name_H-M   'P 1'
#
loop_
_entity.id
_entity.type
_entity.pdbx_description
1 polymer ?
#
loop_
_entity_poly.entity_id
_entity_poly.type
_entity_poly.pdbx_seq_one_letter_code
_entity_poly.pdbx_strand_id
1 'polypeptide(L)'
;MSQSIAANPDRLLPADPGTRSIARDLLQRVQDLPILSPHGHVDAAVIEHNTPFPDPAALLVSPDHYVTRLIHASGVPLDRLRGSNTAEPDSRTVWREFCQAWPLFEGTASGYWLRTQFDSVFGLQQEISAETADASYDAISAKLLEPGFRPRQLFKDFNIEVLATTDDPLDSLASHKAIAQDPTFHGRVLPTFRPDQYLNIAHPAWSANVDRLIAAAGDGATGYAGYITALENRRRYFVEHGAVSADHGVRTPATLKLDAGDAAKLFDRARSGQATARDREDFEAHMMYQMARMSVEDGLVMTIHPGSYRNHHEPTFNAYGADTGHDIPFAVNYTEAIRPLLQDFGTAKDFHLVLFTLDETVFSRELAPLAGFYPSVYLGAPWWFLDAPDAMLRFRSAVTETAGFSRSSGFIDDTRAFCSIPARHDASRRIEASFLARLVAEHRVSEDRAHELIVDLVDGSPRRVFKL
;
A
#
# COMPACT_ATOMS: atom_id res chain seq x y z
N MET A 1 7.05 -37.57 -1.81
CA MET A 1 6.87 -36.24 -1.19
C MET A 1 6.08 -35.42 -2.18
N SER A 2 4.92 -34.90 -1.82
CA SER A 2 4.20 -33.93 -2.69
C SER A 2 5.05 -32.66 -2.76
N GLN A 3 5.24 -32.16 -3.97
CA GLN A 3 5.93 -30.88 -4.19
C GLN A 3 5.13 -29.78 -3.47
N SER A 4 5.81 -28.87 -2.77
CA SER A 4 5.16 -27.70 -2.14
C SER A 4 4.28 -26.97 -3.17
N ILE A 5 3.10 -26.52 -2.75
CA ILE A 5 2.20 -25.73 -3.62
C ILE A 5 2.90 -24.45 -4.07
N ALA A 6 3.72 -23.84 -3.21
CA ALA A 6 4.49 -22.66 -3.55
C ALA A 6 5.60 -22.92 -4.58
N ALA A 7 6.17 -24.11 -4.59
CA ALA A 7 7.19 -24.52 -5.57
C ALA A 7 6.61 -24.86 -6.95
N ASN A 8 5.26 -24.96 -7.09
CA ASN A 8 4.66 -25.24 -8.39
C ASN A 8 4.80 -24.03 -9.33
N PRO A 9 5.50 -24.18 -10.48
CA PRO A 9 5.69 -23.06 -11.41
C PRO A 9 4.39 -22.54 -12.00
N ASP A 10 3.34 -23.37 -12.02
CA ASP A 10 2.03 -23.04 -12.59
C ASP A 10 1.03 -22.46 -11.57
N ARG A 11 1.44 -22.23 -10.33
CA ARG A 11 0.56 -21.65 -9.33
C ARG A 11 -0.06 -20.34 -9.85
N LEU A 12 -1.35 -20.14 -9.63
CA LEU A 12 -2.14 -18.99 -10.12
C LEU A 12 -2.25 -18.85 -11.65
N LEU A 13 -1.70 -19.75 -12.45
CA LEU A 13 -1.86 -19.75 -13.89
C LEU A 13 -3.15 -20.49 -14.31
N PRO A 14 -3.67 -20.25 -15.52
CA PRO A 14 -4.92 -20.86 -15.98
C PRO A 14 -4.89 -22.39 -15.95
N ALA A 15 -6.04 -23.00 -15.64
CA ALA A 15 -6.19 -24.46 -15.61
C ALA A 15 -6.16 -25.08 -17.03
N ASP A 16 -6.64 -24.35 -18.05
CA ASP A 16 -6.58 -24.81 -19.45
C ASP A 16 -5.14 -24.86 -19.96
N PRO A 17 -4.66 -26.01 -20.50
CA PRO A 17 -3.27 -26.18 -20.90
C PRO A 17 -2.81 -25.22 -22.01
N GLY A 18 -3.70 -24.88 -22.96
CA GLY A 18 -3.38 -23.95 -24.05
C GLY A 18 -3.17 -22.52 -23.52
N THR A 19 -4.13 -22.02 -22.76
CA THR A 19 -4.06 -20.70 -22.13
C THR A 19 -2.90 -20.61 -21.14
N ARG A 20 -2.65 -21.68 -20.38
CA ARG A 20 -1.51 -21.76 -19.45
C ARG A 20 -0.16 -21.69 -20.15
N SER A 21 -0.02 -22.29 -21.37
CA SER A 21 1.20 -22.19 -22.13
C SER A 21 1.51 -20.73 -22.50
N ILE A 22 0.50 -19.98 -22.93
CA ILE A 22 0.63 -18.54 -23.23
C ILE A 22 1.00 -17.76 -21.96
N ALA A 23 0.31 -18.06 -20.84
CA ALA A 23 0.58 -17.39 -19.56
C ALA A 23 2.01 -17.64 -19.05
N ARG A 24 2.57 -18.85 -19.24
CA ARG A 24 3.98 -19.14 -18.90
C ARG A 24 4.96 -18.32 -19.72
N ASP A 25 4.72 -18.19 -21.02
CA ASP A 25 5.58 -17.41 -21.91
C ASP A 25 5.54 -15.92 -21.55
N LEU A 26 4.35 -15.38 -21.29
CA LEU A 26 4.18 -14.00 -20.80
C LEU A 26 4.87 -13.79 -19.45
N LEU A 27 4.71 -14.70 -18.49
CA LEU A 27 5.34 -14.61 -17.18
C LEU A 27 6.87 -14.62 -17.26
N GLN A 28 7.43 -15.44 -18.14
CA GLN A 28 8.88 -15.52 -18.36
C GLN A 28 9.49 -14.16 -18.76
N ARG A 29 8.72 -13.30 -19.45
CA ARG A 29 9.19 -11.96 -19.84
C ARG A 29 9.37 -11.01 -18.66
N VAL A 30 8.66 -11.23 -17.56
CA VAL A 30 8.58 -10.26 -16.46
C VAL A 30 9.00 -10.80 -15.10
N GLN A 31 9.17 -12.11 -14.94
CA GLN A 31 9.48 -12.71 -13.64
C GLN A 31 10.76 -12.17 -13.00
N ASP A 32 11.76 -11.83 -13.84
CA ASP A 32 13.07 -11.37 -13.40
C ASP A 32 13.25 -9.84 -13.50
N LEU A 33 12.18 -9.09 -13.88
CA LEU A 33 12.21 -7.64 -13.86
C LEU A 33 12.34 -7.12 -12.41
N PRO A 34 12.98 -5.96 -12.20
CA PRO A 34 13.10 -5.39 -10.86
C PRO A 34 11.72 -5.16 -10.24
N ILE A 35 11.70 -5.14 -8.92
CA ILE A 35 10.52 -4.76 -8.15
C ILE A 35 10.51 -3.24 -8.00
N LEU A 36 9.41 -2.64 -8.45
CA LEU A 36 9.09 -1.25 -8.21
C LEU A 36 7.96 -1.23 -7.18
N SER A 37 8.25 -0.82 -5.95
CA SER A 37 7.29 -0.63 -4.86
C SER A 37 7.08 0.87 -4.63
N PRO A 38 6.22 1.53 -5.45
CA PRO A 38 6.05 2.97 -5.41
C PRO A 38 5.13 3.45 -4.27
N HIS A 39 4.60 2.54 -3.49
CA HIS A 39 3.84 2.79 -2.27
C HIS A 39 3.92 1.58 -1.34
N GLY A 40 4.27 1.82 -0.08
CA GLY A 40 4.36 0.80 0.96
C GLY A 40 4.63 1.40 2.33
N HIS A 41 4.69 0.55 3.36
CA HIS A 41 4.78 0.95 4.77
C HIS A 41 6.00 0.35 5.49
N VAL A 42 7.01 -0.09 4.75
CA VAL A 42 8.28 -0.50 5.34
C VAL A 42 9.04 0.75 5.77
N ASP A 43 9.44 0.82 7.03
CA ASP A 43 10.19 1.96 7.56
C ASP A 43 11.60 2.03 6.93
N ALA A 44 11.99 3.21 6.46
CA ALA A 44 13.33 3.44 5.90
C ALA A 44 14.46 3.08 6.89
N ALA A 45 14.23 3.20 8.19
CA ALA A 45 15.17 2.83 9.24
C ALA A 45 15.54 1.33 9.20
N VAL A 46 14.65 0.47 8.70
CA VAL A 46 14.96 -0.97 8.50
C VAL A 46 16.14 -1.14 7.55
N ILE A 47 16.13 -0.38 6.45
CA ILE A 47 17.20 -0.42 5.44
C ILE A 47 18.44 0.35 5.92
N GLU A 48 18.26 1.50 6.56
CA GLU A 48 19.37 2.31 7.10
C GLU A 48 20.18 1.53 8.12
N HIS A 49 19.52 1.05 9.17
CA HIS A 49 20.18 0.38 10.28
C HIS A 49 20.73 -1.00 9.90
N ASN A 50 20.09 -1.67 8.95
CA ASN A 50 20.50 -2.98 8.44
C ASN A 50 20.74 -4.01 9.56
N THR A 51 19.95 -3.96 10.64
CA THR A 51 20.03 -4.88 11.78
C THR A 51 19.28 -6.18 11.46
N PRO A 52 19.64 -7.32 12.10
CA PRO A 52 18.87 -8.54 11.96
C PRO A 52 17.42 -8.32 12.37
N PHE A 53 16.50 -9.01 11.71
CA PHE A 53 15.14 -9.14 12.22
C PHE A 53 15.14 -9.94 13.53
N PRO A 54 14.28 -9.58 14.50
CA PRO A 54 14.40 -10.13 15.84
C PRO A 54 14.05 -11.61 15.93
N ASP A 55 12.92 -12.02 15.36
CA ASP A 55 12.42 -13.40 15.42
C ASP A 55 11.28 -13.62 14.40
N PRO A 56 10.86 -14.89 14.15
CA PRO A 56 9.80 -15.20 13.18
C PRO A 56 8.45 -14.55 13.48
N ALA A 57 8.03 -14.51 14.75
CA ALA A 57 6.73 -13.97 15.12
C ALA A 57 6.69 -12.45 14.95
N ALA A 58 7.74 -11.75 15.37
CA ALA A 58 7.86 -10.31 15.20
C ALA A 58 8.01 -9.90 13.73
N LEU A 59 8.56 -10.77 12.87
CA LEU A 59 8.71 -10.49 11.44
C LEU A 59 7.44 -10.79 10.64
N LEU A 60 6.76 -11.90 10.91
CA LEU A 60 5.76 -12.48 10.02
C LEU A 60 4.33 -12.51 10.58
N VAL A 61 4.14 -12.33 11.89
CA VAL A 61 2.84 -12.53 12.55
C VAL A 61 2.36 -11.27 13.25
N SER A 62 3.06 -10.84 14.30
CA SER A 62 2.56 -9.81 15.22
C SER A 62 2.29 -8.44 14.59
N PRO A 63 3.12 -7.92 13.67
CA PRO A 63 2.86 -6.63 13.03
C PRO A 63 1.85 -6.71 11.88
N ASP A 64 1.58 -7.91 11.37
CA ASP A 64 0.73 -8.08 10.18
C ASP A 64 -0.73 -8.32 10.58
N HIS A 65 -1.56 -7.29 10.41
CA HIS A 65 -2.98 -7.37 10.71
C HIS A 65 -3.78 -8.29 9.77
N TYR A 66 -3.27 -8.64 8.58
CA TYR A 66 -3.87 -9.71 7.75
C TYR A 66 -3.78 -11.07 8.44
N VAL A 67 -2.69 -11.30 9.16
CA VAL A 67 -2.44 -12.55 9.89
C VAL A 67 -3.20 -12.55 11.20
N THR A 68 -2.99 -11.56 12.05
CA THR A 68 -3.55 -11.53 13.42
C THR A 68 -5.08 -11.45 13.42
N ARG A 69 -5.72 -10.75 12.45
CA ARG A 69 -7.19 -10.66 12.36
C ARG A 69 -7.85 -12.02 12.12
N LEU A 70 -7.25 -12.86 11.28
CA LEU A 70 -7.83 -14.16 10.94
C LEU A 70 -7.71 -15.13 12.11
N ILE A 71 -6.57 -15.13 12.80
CA ILE A 71 -6.37 -15.91 14.02
C ILE A 71 -7.33 -15.44 15.12
N HIS A 72 -7.47 -14.12 15.28
CA HIS A 72 -8.42 -13.56 16.25
C HIS A 72 -9.88 -13.95 15.94
N ALA A 73 -10.26 -13.96 14.68
CA ALA A 73 -11.61 -14.38 14.25
C ALA A 73 -11.92 -15.85 14.61
N SER A 74 -10.90 -16.70 14.81
CA SER A 74 -11.07 -18.08 15.29
C SER A 74 -11.23 -18.19 16.81
N GLY A 75 -11.18 -17.07 17.55
CA GLY A 75 -11.37 -17.02 19.00
C GLY A 75 -10.09 -16.83 19.82
N VAL A 76 -8.93 -16.65 19.18
CA VAL A 76 -7.68 -16.37 19.89
C VAL A 76 -7.67 -14.88 20.31
N PRO A 77 -7.47 -14.55 21.59
CA PRO A 77 -7.38 -13.18 22.05
C PRO A 77 -6.18 -12.43 21.44
N LEU A 78 -6.34 -11.14 21.12
CA LEU A 78 -5.29 -10.31 20.49
C LEU A 78 -4.05 -10.16 21.38
N ASP A 79 -4.19 -10.16 22.70
CA ASP A 79 -3.05 -10.06 23.63
C ASP A 79 -2.08 -11.25 23.55
N ARG A 80 -2.57 -12.40 23.04
CA ARG A 80 -1.72 -13.56 22.76
C ARG A 80 -0.92 -13.45 21.47
N LEU A 81 -1.26 -12.49 20.59
CA LEU A 81 -0.67 -12.35 19.25
C LEU A 81 0.20 -11.11 19.11
N ARG A 82 -0.18 -10.01 19.77
CA ARG A 82 0.44 -8.69 19.54
C ARG A 82 0.97 -8.01 20.80
N GLY A 83 0.74 -8.57 21.96
CA GLY A 83 0.95 -7.89 23.20
C GLY A 83 -0.17 -6.89 23.56
N SER A 84 -0.06 -6.29 24.71
CA SER A 84 -0.96 -5.29 25.23
C SER A 84 -0.14 -4.16 25.87
N ASN A 85 -0.81 -3.10 26.32
CA ASN A 85 -0.17 -2.01 27.06
C ASN A 85 0.56 -2.46 28.33
N THR A 86 0.40 -3.71 28.75
CA THR A 86 0.93 -4.26 30.02
C THR A 86 1.93 -5.41 29.86
N ALA A 87 1.95 -6.09 28.72
CA ALA A 87 2.85 -7.23 28.48
C ALA A 87 3.03 -7.54 26.99
N GLU A 88 4.26 -7.86 26.60
CA GLU A 88 4.57 -8.46 25.31
C GLU A 88 4.44 -9.99 25.42
N PRO A 89 3.76 -10.67 24.46
CA PRO A 89 3.71 -12.12 24.45
C PRO A 89 5.07 -12.72 24.08
N ASP A 90 5.33 -13.91 24.58
CA ASP A 90 6.50 -14.67 24.16
C ASP A 90 6.42 -15.03 22.68
N SER A 91 7.41 -14.62 21.89
CA SER A 91 7.45 -14.78 20.43
C SER A 91 7.24 -16.23 19.98
N ARG A 92 7.80 -17.20 20.70
CA ARG A 92 7.62 -18.62 20.36
C ARG A 92 6.17 -19.08 20.63
N THR A 93 5.54 -18.54 21.64
CA THR A 93 4.12 -18.80 21.92
C THR A 93 3.24 -18.23 20.83
N VAL A 94 3.48 -16.99 20.38
CA VAL A 94 2.79 -16.38 19.24
C VAL A 94 2.95 -17.24 17.98
N TRP A 95 4.16 -17.72 17.72
CA TRP A 95 4.43 -18.58 16.57
C TRP A 95 3.67 -19.91 16.62
N ARG A 96 3.59 -20.53 17.81
CA ARG A 96 2.79 -21.76 18.00
C ARG A 96 1.30 -21.52 17.75
N GLU A 97 0.73 -20.42 18.24
CA GLU A 97 -0.65 -20.01 17.94
C GLU A 97 -0.88 -19.83 16.43
N PHE A 98 0.04 -19.17 15.76
CA PHE A 98 0.00 -19.01 14.30
C PHE A 98 0.06 -20.37 13.58
N CYS A 99 0.98 -21.24 13.95
CA CYS A 99 1.14 -22.55 13.34
C CYS A 99 -0.10 -23.46 13.57
N GLN A 100 -0.69 -23.38 14.76
CA GLN A 100 -1.94 -24.07 15.05
C GLN A 100 -3.11 -23.56 14.20
N ALA A 101 -3.13 -22.24 13.94
CA ALA A 101 -4.15 -21.58 13.12
C ALA A 101 -3.88 -21.68 11.62
N TRP A 102 -2.74 -22.25 11.20
CA TRP A 102 -2.31 -22.26 9.79
C TRP A 102 -3.40 -22.77 8.81
N PRO A 103 -4.19 -23.81 9.10
CA PRO A 103 -5.27 -24.25 8.20
C PRO A 103 -6.31 -23.18 7.87
N LEU A 104 -6.46 -22.12 8.69
CA LEU A 104 -7.39 -21.02 8.42
C LEU A 104 -6.94 -20.15 7.24
N PHE A 105 -5.67 -20.21 6.87
CA PHE A 105 -5.10 -19.42 5.80
C PHE A 105 -5.25 -20.06 4.41
N GLU A 106 -5.76 -21.29 4.32
CA GLU A 106 -5.96 -21.96 3.04
C GLU A 106 -6.94 -21.17 2.15
N GLY A 107 -6.54 -20.95 0.90
CA GLY A 107 -7.33 -20.17 -0.07
C GLY A 107 -7.31 -18.66 0.13
N THR A 108 -6.66 -18.15 1.19
CA THR A 108 -6.53 -16.69 1.40
C THR A 108 -5.28 -16.13 0.71
N ALA A 109 -5.30 -14.83 0.40
CA ALA A 109 -4.13 -14.12 -0.10
C ALA A 109 -2.94 -14.24 0.87
N SER A 110 -3.17 -14.03 2.16
CA SER A 110 -2.14 -14.15 3.21
C SER A 110 -1.51 -15.55 3.26
N GLY A 111 -2.33 -16.61 3.10
CA GLY A 111 -1.82 -17.98 3.03
C GLY A 111 -0.92 -18.21 1.82
N TYR A 112 -1.27 -17.62 0.66
CA TYR A 112 -0.44 -17.66 -0.53
C TYR A 112 0.91 -16.96 -0.31
N TRP A 113 0.89 -15.72 0.20
CA TRP A 113 2.12 -14.95 0.43
C TRP A 113 3.03 -15.60 1.47
N LEU A 114 2.48 -16.03 2.59
CA LEU A 114 3.25 -16.68 3.65
C LEU A 114 3.85 -18.00 3.17
N ARG A 115 3.06 -18.85 2.48
CA ARG A 115 3.59 -20.10 1.92
C ARG A 115 4.72 -19.86 0.93
N THR A 116 4.59 -18.82 0.09
CA THR A 116 5.66 -18.42 -0.84
C THR A 116 6.91 -17.96 -0.07
N GLN A 117 6.75 -17.19 1.01
CA GLN A 117 7.87 -16.76 1.86
C GLN A 117 8.56 -17.97 2.52
N PHE A 118 7.79 -18.90 3.10
CA PHE A 118 8.36 -20.08 3.73
C PHE A 118 9.16 -20.95 2.76
N ASP A 119 8.71 -21.07 1.53
CA ASP A 119 9.38 -21.85 0.50
C ASP A 119 10.57 -21.08 -0.09
N SER A 120 10.34 -19.89 -0.66
CA SER A 120 11.34 -19.20 -1.50
C SER A 120 12.28 -18.29 -0.72
N VAL A 121 11.86 -17.71 0.41
CA VAL A 121 12.71 -16.83 1.23
C VAL A 121 13.41 -17.64 2.31
N PHE A 122 12.64 -18.42 3.08
CA PHE A 122 13.20 -19.18 4.20
C PHE A 122 13.62 -20.60 3.83
N GLY A 123 13.21 -21.14 2.68
CA GLY A 123 13.59 -22.48 2.21
C GLY A 123 13.18 -23.60 3.18
N LEU A 124 12.01 -23.47 3.82
CA LEU A 124 11.56 -24.47 4.77
C LEU A 124 11.25 -25.78 4.04
N GLN A 125 11.77 -26.88 4.60
CA GLN A 125 11.60 -28.21 4.01
C GLN A 125 10.31 -28.90 4.47
N GLN A 126 9.71 -28.39 5.54
CA GLN A 126 8.47 -28.92 6.14
C GLN A 126 7.37 -27.91 6.05
N GLU A 127 6.16 -28.39 5.84
CA GLU A 127 4.99 -27.53 5.87
C GLU A 127 4.70 -27.03 7.30
N ILE A 128 4.20 -25.80 7.40
CA ILE A 128 3.82 -25.19 8.68
C ILE A 128 2.61 -25.95 9.24
N SER A 129 2.72 -26.36 10.49
CA SER A 129 1.65 -27.00 11.26
C SER A 129 1.92 -26.87 12.75
N ALA A 130 0.96 -27.25 13.57
CA ALA A 130 1.14 -27.31 15.02
C ALA A 130 2.31 -28.22 15.43
N GLU A 131 2.50 -29.34 14.71
CA GLU A 131 3.56 -30.33 14.99
C GLU A 131 4.95 -29.82 14.58
N THR A 132 5.03 -28.95 13.56
CA THR A 132 6.30 -28.41 13.04
C THR A 132 6.62 -27.02 13.60
N ALA A 133 5.81 -26.48 14.51
CA ALA A 133 5.91 -25.12 15.01
C ALA A 133 7.28 -24.78 15.58
N ASP A 134 7.80 -25.57 16.50
CA ASP A 134 9.10 -25.31 17.13
C ASP A 134 10.26 -25.49 16.14
N ALA A 135 10.20 -26.52 15.30
CA ALA A 135 11.25 -26.75 14.31
C ALA A 135 11.30 -25.63 13.26
N SER A 136 10.15 -25.14 12.80
CA SER A 136 10.09 -24.00 11.87
C SER A 136 10.54 -22.68 12.52
N TYR A 137 10.18 -22.44 13.78
CA TYR A 137 10.66 -21.29 14.53
C TYR A 137 12.20 -21.28 14.61
N ASP A 138 12.80 -22.42 15.01
CA ASP A 138 14.25 -22.55 15.14
C ASP A 138 14.95 -22.40 13.78
N ALA A 139 14.41 -22.98 12.72
CA ALA A 139 14.96 -22.88 11.38
C ALA A 139 14.94 -21.44 10.84
N ILE A 140 13.81 -20.72 10.99
CA ILE A 140 13.72 -19.32 10.57
C ILE A 140 14.64 -18.45 11.45
N SER A 141 14.63 -18.63 12.78
CA SER A 141 15.50 -17.87 13.70
C SER A 141 16.95 -18.02 13.36
N ALA A 142 17.41 -19.23 13.01
CA ALA A 142 18.79 -19.46 12.59
C ALA A 142 19.14 -18.68 11.32
N LYS A 143 18.23 -18.67 10.33
CA LYS A 143 18.42 -17.91 9.10
C LYS A 143 18.47 -16.40 9.31
N LEU A 144 17.64 -15.85 10.20
CA LEU A 144 17.62 -14.42 10.50
C LEU A 144 18.95 -13.91 11.10
N LEU A 145 19.77 -14.81 11.65
CA LEU A 145 21.11 -14.48 12.15
C LEU A 145 22.18 -14.46 11.04
N GLU A 146 21.91 -15.04 9.88
CA GLU A 146 22.86 -15.09 8.78
C GLU A 146 23.04 -13.70 8.15
N PRO A 147 24.24 -13.33 7.69
CA PRO A 147 24.47 -12.07 6.97
C PRO A 147 23.62 -11.91 5.73
N GLY A 148 23.23 -13.01 5.06
CA GLY A 148 22.36 -13.06 3.89
C GLY A 148 20.91 -12.63 4.20
N PHE A 149 20.50 -12.63 5.46
CA PHE A 149 19.16 -12.20 5.88
C PHE A 149 19.10 -10.79 6.46
N ARG A 150 20.17 -10.00 6.28
CA ARG A 150 20.12 -8.58 6.60
C ARG A 150 19.21 -7.83 5.61
N PRO A 151 18.50 -6.79 6.05
CA PRO A 151 17.57 -6.07 5.18
C PRO A 151 18.15 -5.60 3.84
N ARG A 152 19.37 -5.05 3.82
CA ARG A 152 20.02 -4.60 2.58
C ARG A 152 20.39 -5.76 1.65
N GLN A 153 20.77 -6.91 2.20
CA GLN A 153 21.04 -8.09 1.37
C GLN A 153 19.73 -8.64 0.80
N LEU A 154 18.68 -8.75 1.60
CA LEU A 154 17.36 -9.16 1.13
C LEU A 154 16.79 -8.18 0.09
N PHE A 155 16.96 -6.87 0.27
CA PHE A 155 16.57 -5.86 -0.72
C PHE A 155 17.20 -6.16 -2.10
N LYS A 156 18.49 -6.48 -2.11
CA LYS A 156 19.21 -6.88 -3.32
C LYS A 156 18.71 -8.22 -3.88
N ASP A 157 18.58 -9.24 -3.02
CA ASP A 157 18.20 -10.60 -3.43
C ASP A 157 16.74 -10.66 -3.92
N PHE A 158 15.88 -9.79 -3.42
CA PHE A 158 14.50 -9.59 -3.91
C PHE A 158 14.44 -8.79 -5.21
N ASN A 159 15.60 -8.31 -5.71
CA ASN A 159 15.69 -7.46 -6.90
C ASN A 159 14.79 -6.19 -6.77
N ILE A 160 14.76 -5.55 -5.62
CA ILE A 160 14.02 -4.30 -5.42
C ILE A 160 14.88 -3.15 -5.98
N GLU A 161 14.32 -2.38 -6.90
CA GLU A 161 14.94 -1.16 -7.42
C GLU A 161 14.46 0.06 -6.65
N VAL A 162 13.14 0.15 -6.41
CA VAL A 162 12.49 1.26 -5.71
C VAL A 162 11.63 0.72 -4.59
N LEU A 163 11.78 1.32 -3.41
CA LEU A 163 10.93 1.13 -2.24
C LEU A 163 10.48 2.49 -1.73
N ALA A 164 9.19 2.81 -1.87
CA ALA A 164 8.62 4.00 -1.25
C ALA A 164 8.12 3.67 0.16
N THR A 165 8.32 4.62 1.06
CA THR A 165 7.86 4.57 2.44
C THR A 165 6.59 5.41 2.61
N THR A 166 6.15 5.62 3.85
CA THR A 166 5.01 6.48 4.18
C THR A 166 5.38 7.32 5.39
N ASP A 167 5.54 8.64 5.21
CA ASP A 167 6.23 9.49 6.16
C ASP A 167 5.38 10.68 6.59
N ASP A 168 5.54 11.05 7.87
CA ASP A 168 4.89 12.22 8.45
C ASP A 168 5.44 13.53 7.84
N PRO A 169 4.60 14.53 7.53
CA PRO A 169 5.06 15.83 7.07
C PRO A 169 6.18 16.48 7.87
N LEU A 170 6.26 16.23 9.17
CA LEU A 170 7.34 16.75 10.03
C LEU A 170 8.55 15.81 10.16
N ASP A 171 8.55 14.68 9.48
CA ASP A 171 9.69 13.77 9.51
C ASP A 171 10.96 14.48 8.97
N SER A 172 12.07 14.24 9.63
CA SER A 172 13.38 14.78 9.24
C SER A 172 13.96 14.10 8.01
N LEU A 173 13.39 12.96 7.60
CA LEU A 173 13.89 12.08 6.54
C LEU A 173 15.36 11.67 6.72
N ALA A 174 15.79 11.53 7.98
CA ALA A 174 17.19 11.23 8.30
C ALA A 174 17.65 9.91 7.70
N SER A 175 16.82 8.86 7.80
CA SER A 175 17.12 7.54 7.23
C SER A 175 17.21 7.59 5.69
N HIS A 176 16.28 8.30 5.03
CA HIS A 176 16.33 8.49 3.58
C HIS A 176 17.60 9.19 3.12
N LYS A 177 18.01 10.25 3.84
CA LYS A 177 19.26 10.98 3.56
C LYS A 177 20.49 10.09 3.74
N ALA A 178 20.54 9.32 4.83
CA ALA A 178 21.65 8.42 5.11
C ALA A 178 21.78 7.34 4.03
N ILE A 179 20.65 6.74 3.63
CA ILE A 179 20.62 5.73 2.56
C ILE A 179 21.06 6.33 1.21
N ALA A 180 20.53 7.52 0.85
CA ALA A 180 20.87 8.18 -0.42
C ALA A 180 22.35 8.59 -0.52
N GLN A 181 23.01 8.81 0.62
CA GLN A 181 24.42 9.18 0.69
C GLN A 181 25.35 7.96 0.81
N ASP A 182 24.82 6.77 1.02
CA ASP A 182 25.60 5.54 1.17
C ASP A 182 25.97 4.94 -0.20
N PRO A 183 27.25 5.02 -0.64
CA PRO A 183 27.66 4.50 -1.95
C PRO A 183 27.63 2.97 -2.03
N THR A 184 27.41 2.28 -0.92
CA THR A 184 27.33 0.80 -0.88
C THR A 184 25.92 0.28 -1.10
N PHE A 185 24.91 1.17 -1.02
CA PHE A 185 23.51 0.82 -1.27
C PHE A 185 23.09 1.26 -2.68
N HIS A 186 22.61 0.33 -3.50
CA HIS A 186 22.31 0.56 -4.92
C HIS A 186 20.82 0.67 -5.23
N GLY A 187 19.95 0.55 -4.24
CA GLY A 187 18.51 0.75 -4.38
C GLY A 187 18.10 2.23 -4.17
N ARG A 188 16.82 2.50 -4.38
CA ARG A 188 16.20 3.80 -4.10
C ARG A 188 15.15 3.62 -3.02
N VAL A 189 15.30 4.29 -1.88
CA VAL A 189 14.28 4.37 -0.83
C VAL A 189 13.73 5.79 -0.85
N LEU A 190 12.46 5.95 -1.22
CA LEU A 190 11.83 7.24 -1.50
C LEU A 190 10.81 7.58 -0.42
N PRO A 191 10.83 8.80 0.15
CA PRO A 191 9.78 9.22 1.07
C PRO A 191 8.47 9.49 0.32
N THR A 192 7.33 9.22 0.99
CA THR A 192 6.00 9.62 0.54
C THR A 192 5.38 10.57 1.55
N PHE A 193 4.93 11.73 1.08
CA PHE A 193 4.30 12.73 1.93
C PHE A 193 2.90 12.30 2.33
N ARG A 194 2.64 12.00 3.62
CA ARG A 194 1.33 11.55 4.11
C ARG A 194 0.78 12.45 5.21
N PRO A 195 -0.11 13.40 4.86
CA PRO A 195 -0.60 14.44 5.78
C PRO A 195 -1.86 14.06 6.57
N ASP A 196 -2.32 12.82 6.60
CA ASP A 196 -3.62 12.41 7.13
C ASP A 196 -3.96 13.01 8.50
N GLN A 197 -3.02 12.97 9.46
CA GLN A 197 -3.23 13.50 10.81
C GLN A 197 -3.35 15.03 10.89
N TYR A 198 -3.01 15.72 9.80
CA TYR A 198 -3.17 17.17 9.67
C TYR A 198 -4.46 17.55 8.96
N LEU A 199 -5.04 16.66 8.17
CA LEU A 199 -6.26 16.87 7.42
C LEU A 199 -7.53 16.52 8.24
N ASN A 200 -7.45 15.50 9.09
CA ASN A 200 -8.57 14.99 9.86
C ASN A 200 -8.75 15.76 11.18
N ILE A 201 -9.61 16.78 11.19
CA ILE A 201 -9.90 17.60 12.39
C ILE A 201 -10.64 16.83 13.50
N ALA A 202 -11.10 15.61 13.26
CA ALA A 202 -11.64 14.75 14.30
C ALA A 202 -10.54 14.02 15.10
N HIS A 203 -9.30 14.02 14.61
CA HIS A 203 -8.18 13.39 15.33
C HIS A 203 -7.88 14.17 16.63
N PRO A 204 -7.81 13.51 17.80
CA PRO A 204 -7.64 14.21 19.09
C PRO A 204 -6.41 15.12 19.16
N ALA A 205 -5.33 14.73 18.50
CA ALA A 205 -4.10 15.52 18.46
C ALA A 205 -4.03 16.53 17.31
N TRP A 206 -5.08 16.67 16.48
CA TRP A 206 -5.03 17.50 15.27
C TRP A 206 -4.57 18.94 15.56
N SER A 207 -5.17 19.57 16.55
CA SER A 207 -4.85 20.96 16.91
C SER A 207 -3.37 21.12 17.29
N ALA A 208 -2.83 20.22 18.11
CA ALA A 208 -1.43 20.23 18.50
C ALA A 208 -0.48 19.90 17.34
N ASN A 209 -0.89 18.99 16.46
CA ASN A 209 -0.12 18.66 15.24
C ASN A 209 -0.03 19.89 14.30
N VAL A 210 -1.15 20.59 14.09
CA VAL A 210 -1.18 21.81 13.28
C VAL A 210 -0.31 22.91 13.88
N ASP A 211 -0.31 23.08 15.23
CA ASP A 211 0.57 24.05 15.87
C ASP A 211 2.05 23.74 15.64
N ARG A 212 2.43 22.48 15.77
CA ARG A 212 3.81 22.03 15.49
C ARG A 212 4.18 22.26 14.03
N LEU A 213 3.26 21.95 13.11
CA LEU A 213 3.48 22.11 11.68
C LEU A 213 3.69 23.59 11.31
N ILE A 214 2.82 24.49 11.78
CA ILE A 214 2.95 25.93 11.54
C ILE A 214 4.22 26.48 12.17
N ALA A 215 4.55 26.08 13.39
CA ALA A 215 5.77 26.52 14.07
C ALA A 215 7.04 26.08 13.33
N ALA A 216 7.03 24.89 12.76
CA ALA A 216 8.19 24.32 12.07
C ALA A 216 8.38 24.85 10.64
N ALA A 217 7.29 25.19 9.92
CA ALA A 217 7.35 25.43 8.49
C ALA A 217 6.42 26.55 7.98
N GLY A 218 5.75 27.30 8.85
CA GLY A 218 4.80 28.36 8.47
C GLY A 218 5.40 29.69 8.06
N ASP A 219 6.74 29.82 8.08
CA ASP A 219 7.48 31.03 7.68
C ASP A 219 6.98 32.34 8.37
N GLY A 220 6.55 32.23 9.63
CA GLY A 220 6.00 33.33 10.41
C GLY A 220 4.54 33.64 10.13
N ALA A 221 3.91 32.99 9.15
CA ALA A 221 2.45 33.08 8.95
C ALA A 221 1.70 32.27 10.03
N THR A 222 0.45 32.65 10.32
CA THR A 222 -0.39 32.05 11.35
C THR A 222 -1.77 31.70 10.79
N GLY A 223 -2.58 31.00 11.59
CA GLY A 223 -3.93 30.61 11.18
C GLY A 223 -3.95 29.70 9.96
N TYR A 224 -5.02 29.79 9.19
CA TYR A 224 -5.18 28.96 7.98
C TYR A 224 -4.08 29.21 6.93
N ALA A 225 -3.68 30.48 6.73
CA ALA A 225 -2.62 30.83 5.81
C ALA A 225 -1.28 30.18 6.21
N GLY A 226 -0.91 30.27 7.50
CA GLY A 226 0.29 29.61 8.02
C GLY A 226 0.25 28.09 7.89
N TYR A 227 -0.92 27.50 8.08
CA TYR A 227 -1.13 26.06 7.91
C TYR A 227 -0.89 25.61 6.43
N ILE A 228 -1.46 26.34 5.46
CA ILE A 228 -1.25 26.06 4.04
C ILE A 228 0.23 26.25 3.66
N THR A 229 0.84 27.37 4.05
CA THR A 229 2.27 27.62 3.81
C THR A 229 3.15 26.52 4.38
N ALA A 230 2.84 26.06 5.58
CA ALA A 230 3.61 24.99 6.21
C ALA A 230 3.51 23.66 5.45
N LEU A 231 2.33 23.29 4.97
CA LEU A 231 2.16 22.10 4.12
C LEU A 231 2.94 22.22 2.81
N GLU A 232 2.87 23.36 2.13
CA GLU A 232 3.62 23.63 0.89
C GLU A 232 5.14 23.55 1.10
N ASN A 233 5.65 24.14 2.18
CA ASN A 233 7.06 24.09 2.52
C ASN A 233 7.53 22.67 2.87
N ARG A 234 6.71 21.90 3.57
CA ARG A 234 7.03 20.49 3.87
C ARG A 234 6.99 19.61 2.63
N ARG A 235 6.04 19.83 1.72
CA ARG A 235 6.01 19.11 0.43
C ARG A 235 7.27 19.43 -0.40
N ARG A 236 7.69 20.70 -0.48
CA ARG A 236 8.95 21.09 -1.13
C ARG A 236 10.14 20.35 -0.51
N TYR A 237 10.22 20.31 0.82
CA TYR A 237 11.26 19.56 1.51
C TYR A 237 11.27 18.07 1.13
N PHE A 238 10.11 17.43 1.01
CA PHE A 238 9.99 16.03 0.58
C PHE A 238 10.47 15.86 -0.88
N VAL A 239 10.08 16.74 -1.78
CA VAL A 239 10.57 16.75 -3.18
C VAL A 239 12.10 16.86 -3.24
N GLU A 240 12.69 17.76 -2.46
CA GLU A 240 14.15 17.92 -2.35
C GLU A 240 14.86 16.64 -1.83
N HIS A 241 14.11 15.76 -1.16
CA HIS A 241 14.60 14.48 -0.63
C HIS A 241 14.15 13.29 -1.47
N GLY A 242 13.67 13.53 -2.70
CA GLY A 242 13.36 12.48 -3.67
C GLY A 242 11.94 11.93 -3.62
N ALA A 243 11.02 12.55 -2.87
CA ALA A 243 9.62 12.16 -2.92
C ALA A 243 9.05 12.30 -4.34
N VAL A 244 8.27 11.31 -4.76
CA VAL A 244 7.55 11.31 -6.05
C VAL A 244 6.04 11.33 -5.86
N SER A 245 5.56 11.03 -4.66
CA SER A 245 4.13 10.93 -4.36
C SER A 245 3.74 11.55 -3.03
N ALA A 246 2.46 11.91 -2.95
CA ALA A 246 1.75 12.27 -1.72
C ALA A 246 0.54 11.36 -1.57
N ASP A 247 0.45 10.68 -0.44
CA ASP A 247 -0.59 9.68 -0.17
C ASP A 247 -1.62 10.20 0.84
N HIS A 248 -2.88 9.77 0.66
CA HIS A 248 -4.01 10.24 1.43
C HIS A 248 -4.94 9.08 1.82
N GLY A 249 -4.86 8.66 3.08
CA GLY A 249 -5.72 7.64 3.67
C GLY A 249 -6.98 8.26 4.29
N VAL A 250 -7.90 8.74 3.47
CA VAL A 250 -9.10 9.46 3.90
C VAL A 250 -10.32 8.54 4.03
N ARG A 251 -11.33 9.00 4.77
CA ARG A 251 -12.58 8.24 4.92
C ARG A 251 -13.33 8.13 3.59
N THR A 252 -13.47 9.23 2.88
CA THR A 252 -14.13 9.30 1.56
C THR A 252 -13.27 10.10 0.58
N PRO A 253 -13.39 9.89 -0.74
CA PRO A 253 -12.64 10.66 -1.73
C PRO A 253 -13.23 12.06 -1.98
N ALA A 254 -14.06 12.57 -1.07
CA ALA A 254 -14.74 13.84 -1.22
C ALA A 254 -13.77 15.01 -1.40
N THR A 255 -14.13 15.93 -2.30
CA THR A 255 -13.40 17.16 -2.54
C THR A 255 -14.35 18.35 -2.54
N LEU A 256 -13.90 19.48 -1.98
CA LEU A 256 -14.69 20.71 -1.89
C LEU A 256 -13.80 21.93 -2.12
N LYS A 257 -14.20 22.79 -3.05
CA LYS A 257 -13.52 24.06 -3.29
C LYS A 257 -14.19 25.15 -2.44
N LEU A 258 -13.51 25.62 -1.39
CA LEU A 258 -13.90 26.81 -0.63
C LEU A 258 -13.02 28.01 -1.04
N ASP A 259 -13.56 29.21 -0.92
CA ASP A 259 -12.72 30.40 -0.96
C ASP A 259 -11.88 30.52 0.33
N ALA A 260 -10.81 31.32 0.26
CA ALA A 260 -9.86 31.44 1.36
C ALA A 260 -10.48 31.98 2.65
N GLY A 261 -11.51 32.81 2.56
CA GLY A 261 -12.20 33.37 3.73
C GLY A 261 -13.07 32.34 4.42
N ASP A 262 -13.79 31.51 3.68
CA ASP A 262 -14.63 30.46 4.25
C ASP A 262 -13.78 29.31 4.78
N ALA A 263 -12.68 28.96 4.10
CA ALA A 263 -11.72 27.99 4.59
C ALA A 263 -11.07 28.44 5.92
N ALA A 264 -10.70 29.72 6.04
CA ALA A 264 -10.15 30.26 7.28
C ALA A 264 -11.17 30.22 8.44
N LYS A 265 -12.43 30.61 8.19
CA LYS A 265 -13.49 30.52 9.21
C LYS A 265 -13.72 29.07 9.68
N LEU A 266 -13.69 28.12 8.75
CA LEU A 266 -13.84 26.70 9.04
C LEU A 266 -12.65 26.18 9.88
N PHE A 267 -11.44 26.56 9.50
CA PHE A 267 -10.22 26.26 10.26
C PHE A 267 -10.30 26.82 11.69
N ASP A 268 -10.72 28.08 11.86
CA ASP A 268 -10.83 28.71 13.18
C ASP A 268 -11.89 28.04 14.07
N ARG A 269 -13.03 27.61 13.49
CA ARG A 269 -14.02 26.78 14.22
C ARG A 269 -13.43 25.45 14.66
N ALA A 270 -12.66 24.81 13.80
CA ALA A 270 -11.98 23.56 14.15
C ALA A 270 -10.96 23.77 15.27
N ARG A 271 -10.17 24.86 15.21
CA ARG A 271 -9.18 25.21 16.23
C ARG A 271 -9.79 25.53 17.59
N SER A 272 -10.97 26.14 17.61
CA SER A 272 -11.70 26.45 18.85
C SER A 272 -12.53 25.29 19.42
N GLY A 273 -12.50 24.11 18.78
CA GLY A 273 -13.28 22.94 19.18
C GLY A 273 -14.79 23.07 18.91
N GLN A 274 -15.20 24.04 18.07
CA GLN A 274 -16.59 24.32 17.72
C GLN A 274 -17.04 23.68 16.39
N ALA A 275 -16.18 22.87 15.77
CA ALA A 275 -16.50 22.21 14.50
C ALA A 275 -17.62 21.17 14.69
N THR A 276 -18.65 21.28 13.86
CA THR A 276 -19.71 20.29 13.72
C THR A 276 -19.25 19.06 12.94
N ALA A 277 -20.07 18.01 12.87
CA ALA A 277 -19.79 16.86 12.01
C ALA A 277 -19.68 17.28 10.54
N ARG A 278 -20.54 18.19 10.07
CA ARG A 278 -20.49 18.73 8.71
C ARG A 278 -19.22 19.54 8.46
N ASP A 279 -18.78 20.36 9.42
CA ASP A 279 -17.53 21.11 9.31
C ASP A 279 -16.33 20.18 9.15
N ARG A 280 -16.35 18.99 9.77
CA ARG A 280 -15.28 17.99 9.63
C ARG A 280 -15.22 17.43 8.22
N GLU A 281 -16.35 17.04 7.67
CA GLU A 281 -16.45 16.53 6.29
C GLU A 281 -16.02 17.60 5.28
N ASP A 282 -16.50 18.84 5.43
CA ASP A 282 -16.21 19.95 4.54
C ASP A 282 -14.72 20.37 4.61
N PHE A 283 -14.11 20.32 5.81
CA PHE A 283 -12.69 20.63 5.96
C PHE A 283 -11.80 19.55 5.30
N GLU A 284 -12.05 18.28 5.58
CA GLU A 284 -11.31 17.18 4.94
C GLU A 284 -11.43 17.24 3.42
N ALA A 285 -12.66 17.43 2.91
CA ALA A 285 -12.91 17.56 1.48
C ALA A 285 -12.21 18.79 0.85
N HIS A 286 -12.20 19.93 1.57
CA HIS A 286 -11.47 21.11 1.13
C HIS A 286 -9.95 20.88 1.11
N MET A 287 -9.42 20.23 2.13
CA MET A 287 -8.00 19.93 2.17
C MET A 287 -7.58 18.93 1.09
N MET A 288 -8.43 17.95 0.75
CA MET A 288 -8.18 17.06 -0.40
C MET A 288 -8.10 17.85 -1.72
N TYR A 289 -8.97 18.87 -1.89
CA TYR A 289 -8.86 19.79 -3.03
C TYR A 289 -7.54 20.59 -3.01
N GLN A 290 -7.09 21.07 -1.83
CA GLN A 290 -5.80 21.76 -1.68
C GLN A 290 -4.61 20.84 -1.96
N MET A 291 -4.66 19.57 -1.54
CA MET A 291 -3.62 18.58 -1.86
C MET A 291 -3.49 18.37 -3.38
N ALA A 292 -4.62 18.34 -4.10
CA ALA A 292 -4.60 18.24 -5.56
C ALA A 292 -3.99 19.51 -6.20
N ARG A 293 -4.36 20.71 -5.73
CA ARG A 293 -3.75 21.97 -6.18
C ARG A 293 -2.24 21.93 -6.00
N MET A 294 -1.77 21.56 -4.79
CA MET A 294 -0.34 21.47 -4.50
C MET A 294 0.35 20.42 -5.40
N SER A 295 -0.30 19.29 -5.68
CA SER A 295 0.26 18.25 -6.58
C SER A 295 0.38 18.72 -8.03
N VAL A 296 -0.51 19.60 -8.49
CA VAL A 296 -0.38 20.27 -9.80
C VAL A 296 0.83 21.22 -9.81
N GLU A 297 1.11 21.88 -8.69
CA GLU A 297 2.17 22.89 -8.58
C GLU A 297 3.56 22.27 -8.35
N ASP A 298 3.66 21.23 -7.52
CA ASP A 298 4.96 20.62 -7.15
C ASP A 298 5.28 19.31 -7.89
N GLY A 299 4.29 18.75 -8.61
CA GLY A 299 4.47 17.56 -9.44
C GLY A 299 4.38 16.24 -8.70
N LEU A 300 4.14 16.20 -7.39
CA LEU A 300 3.93 14.95 -6.65
C LEU A 300 2.68 14.21 -7.15
N VAL A 301 2.82 12.92 -7.38
CA VAL A 301 1.68 12.04 -7.71
C VAL A 301 0.74 11.98 -6.51
N MET A 302 -0.54 12.29 -6.72
CA MET A 302 -1.53 12.21 -5.65
C MET A 302 -2.17 10.83 -5.63
N THR A 303 -2.03 10.11 -4.54
CA THR A 303 -2.74 8.85 -4.30
C THR A 303 -3.84 9.03 -3.27
N ILE A 304 -5.00 8.38 -3.48
CA ILE A 304 -6.13 8.43 -2.56
C ILE A 304 -6.58 7.00 -2.23
N HIS A 305 -6.53 6.66 -0.93
CA HIS A 305 -6.91 5.37 -0.35
C HIS A 305 -8.15 5.52 0.56
N PRO A 306 -9.36 5.60 0.01
CA PRO A 306 -10.58 5.81 0.79
C PRO A 306 -11.32 4.51 1.06
N GLY A 307 -12.39 4.59 1.87
CA GLY A 307 -13.37 3.51 2.00
C GLY A 307 -13.09 2.53 3.12
N SER A 308 -12.22 2.88 4.08
CA SER A 308 -12.03 2.10 5.30
C SER A 308 -12.70 2.78 6.50
N TYR A 309 -13.59 2.06 7.19
CA TYR A 309 -14.04 2.44 8.52
C TYR A 309 -12.95 2.02 9.52
N ARG A 310 -12.05 2.95 9.78
CA ARG A 310 -10.94 2.72 10.71
C ARG A 310 -11.44 2.49 12.12
N ASN A 311 -10.79 1.57 12.84
CA ASN A 311 -11.07 1.30 14.24
C ASN A 311 -12.55 0.93 14.50
N HIS A 312 -13.12 0.07 13.67
CA HIS A 312 -14.56 -0.29 13.70
C HIS A 312 -15.03 -0.83 15.07
N HIS A 313 -14.15 -1.51 15.83
CA HIS A 313 -14.45 -2.03 17.16
C HIS A 313 -13.75 -1.17 18.23
N GLU A 314 -14.48 -0.26 18.83
CA GLU A 314 -13.96 0.70 19.81
C GLU A 314 -13.27 0.05 21.03
N PRO A 315 -13.78 -1.04 21.64
CA PRO A 315 -13.04 -1.71 22.72
C PRO A 315 -11.67 -2.23 22.31
N THR A 316 -11.53 -2.76 21.11
CA THR A 316 -10.23 -3.21 20.57
C THR A 316 -9.30 -2.01 20.35
N PHE A 317 -9.80 -0.92 19.79
CA PHE A 317 -9.01 0.30 19.62
C PHE A 317 -8.49 0.84 20.96
N ASN A 318 -9.35 0.89 21.98
CA ASN A 318 -8.97 1.37 23.31
C ASN A 318 -7.92 0.49 24.00
N ALA A 319 -7.95 -0.82 23.74
CA ALA A 319 -7.01 -1.78 24.35
C ALA A 319 -5.69 -1.91 23.59
N TYR A 320 -5.70 -1.87 22.27
CA TYR A 320 -4.57 -2.26 21.40
C TYR A 320 -4.17 -1.18 20.38
N GLY A 321 -4.94 -0.10 20.24
CA GLY A 321 -4.68 0.96 19.25
C GLY A 321 -5.17 0.62 17.85
N ALA A 322 -4.70 1.41 16.89
CA ALA A 322 -5.00 1.24 15.46
C ALA A 322 -4.25 0.03 14.85
N ASP A 323 -4.61 -0.30 13.61
CA ASP A 323 -3.93 -1.32 12.79
C ASP A 323 -3.89 -2.72 13.41
N THR A 324 -4.96 -3.11 14.12
CA THR A 324 -5.10 -4.42 14.76
C THR A 324 -6.03 -5.39 14.02
N GLY A 325 -6.41 -5.04 12.78
CA GLY A 325 -7.22 -5.90 11.91
C GLY A 325 -8.72 -5.69 12.02
N HIS A 326 -9.18 -4.65 12.74
CA HIS A 326 -10.60 -4.31 12.91
C HIS A 326 -11.07 -3.13 12.06
N ASP A 327 -10.35 -2.82 11.00
CA ASP A 327 -10.78 -1.88 9.97
C ASP A 327 -11.66 -2.61 8.95
N ILE A 328 -12.80 -2.01 8.60
CA ILE A 328 -13.80 -2.66 7.73
C ILE A 328 -14.08 -1.77 6.53
N PRO A 329 -14.03 -2.31 5.30
CA PRO A 329 -14.43 -1.58 4.10
C PRO A 329 -15.90 -1.16 4.13
N PHE A 330 -16.21 -0.03 3.51
CA PHE A 330 -17.57 0.41 3.24
C PHE A 330 -17.69 1.04 1.85
N ALA A 331 -18.92 1.14 1.34
CA ALA A 331 -19.18 1.69 0.01
C ALA A 331 -18.83 3.17 -0.08
N VAL A 332 -18.16 3.56 -1.16
CA VAL A 332 -17.78 4.96 -1.46
C VAL A 332 -18.29 5.36 -2.84
N ASN A 333 -18.55 6.66 -3.03
CA ASN A 333 -18.89 7.25 -4.31
C ASN A 333 -17.73 8.11 -4.80
N TYR A 334 -17.27 7.88 -6.03
CA TYR A 334 -16.20 8.66 -6.65
C TYR A 334 -16.74 9.71 -7.61
N THR A 335 -17.78 9.39 -8.36
CA THR A 335 -18.28 10.21 -9.48
C THR A 335 -18.61 11.63 -9.04
N GLU A 336 -19.34 11.77 -7.93
CA GLU A 336 -19.70 13.08 -7.41
C GLU A 336 -18.63 13.64 -6.46
N ALA A 337 -18.03 12.77 -5.66
CA ALA A 337 -17.13 13.15 -4.59
C ALA A 337 -15.85 13.86 -5.10
N ILE A 338 -15.22 13.36 -6.18
CA ILE A 338 -14.00 13.97 -6.75
C ILE A 338 -14.30 14.98 -7.86
N ARG A 339 -15.58 15.21 -8.20
CA ARG A 339 -15.95 16.09 -9.29
C ARG A 339 -15.41 17.52 -9.16
N PRO A 340 -15.45 18.18 -7.98
CA PRO A 340 -14.86 19.51 -7.83
C PRO A 340 -13.36 19.57 -8.18
N LEU A 341 -12.60 18.57 -7.76
CA LEU A 341 -11.18 18.43 -8.11
C LEU A 341 -10.98 18.21 -9.62
N LEU A 342 -11.75 17.30 -10.21
CA LEU A 342 -11.60 16.98 -11.63
C LEU A 342 -12.05 18.11 -12.57
N GLN A 343 -12.97 18.97 -12.16
CA GLN A 343 -13.37 20.14 -12.94
C GLN A 343 -12.21 21.12 -13.11
N ASP A 344 -11.36 21.29 -12.10
CA ASP A 344 -10.26 22.22 -12.15
C ASP A 344 -8.94 21.58 -12.62
N PHE A 345 -8.69 20.32 -12.24
CA PHE A 345 -7.39 19.66 -12.43
C PHE A 345 -7.44 18.37 -13.28
N GLY A 346 -8.62 17.86 -13.62
CA GLY A 346 -8.77 16.58 -14.31
C GLY A 346 -8.09 16.51 -15.69
N THR A 347 -7.87 17.65 -16.32
CA THR A 347 -7.17 17.78 -17.62
C THR A 347 -5.79 18.42 -17.49
N ALA A 348 -5.30 18.66 -16.29
CA ALA A 348 -3.96 19.20 -16.06
C ALA A 348 -2.91 18.18 -16.53
N LYS A 349 -1.97 18.67 -17.36
CA LYS A 349 -1.12 17.81 -18.19
C LYS A 349 -0.14 16.94 -17.40
N ASP A 350 0.38 17.46 -16.29
CA ASP A 350 1.42 16.79 -15.50
C ASP A 350 0.90 16.34 -14.11
N PHE A 351 -0.40 16.46 -13.88
CA PHE A 351 -1.05 15.98 -12.68
C PHE A 351 -1.41 14.50 -12.80
N HIS A 352 -0.95 13.68 -11.89
CA HIS A 352 -1.29 12.27 -11.80
C HIS A 352 -2.07 12.01 -10.50
N LEU A 353 -3.31 11.58 -10.66
CA LEU A 353 -4.23 11.20 -9.59
C LEU A 353 -4.47 9.70 -9.67
N VAL A 354 -3.97 8.94 -8.70
CA VAL A 354 -4.16 7.49 -8.61
C VAL A 354 -5.28 7.19 -7.63
N LEU A 355 -6.35 6.59 -8.11
CA LEU A 355 -7.52 6.24 -7.31
C LEU A 355 -7.48 4.76 -6.92
N PHE A 356 -7.40 4.50 -5.62
CA PHE A 356 -7.53 3.18 -5.02
C PHE A 356 -8.95 2.98 -4.47
N THR A 357 -9.39 1.75 -4.31
CA THR A 357 -10.70 1.44 -3.72
C THR A 357 -10.68 0.09 -2.99
N LEU A 358 -11.52 -0.02 -1.96
CA LEU A 358 -11.87 -1.27 -1.26
C LEU A 358 -13.26 -1.80 -1.69
N ASP A 359 -13.89 -1.16 -2.68
CA ASP A 359 -15.23 -1.48 -3.16
C ASP A 359 -15.16 -1.96 -4.62
N GLU A 360 -15.33 -3.25 -4.85
CA GLU A 360 -15.34 -3.84 -6.19
C GLU A 360 -16.48 -3.32 -7.06
N THR A 361 -17.57 -2.83 -6.48
CA THR A 361 -18.75 -2.40 -7.23
C THR A 361 -18.53 -1.11 -8.02
N VAL A 362 -17.45 -0.35 -7.70
CA VAL A 362 -17.11 0.90 -8.40
C VAL A 362 -16.12 0.71 -9.55
N PHE A 363 -15.52 -0.48 -9.71
CA PHE A 363 -14.50 -0.72 -10.75
C PHE A 363 -14.97 -0.31 -12.13
N SER A 364 -16.03 -0.93 -12.64
CA SER A 364 -16.59 -0.62 -13.99
C SER A 364 -17.55 0.55 -13.99
N ARG A 365 -18.25 0.81 -12.87
CA ARG A 365 -19.27 1.84 -12.80
C ARG A 365 -18.70 3.25 -12.71
N GLU A 366 -17.60 3.46 -11.98
CA GLU A 366 -17.07 4.79 -11.67
C GLU A 366 -15.61 4.95 -12.06
N LEU A 367 -14.71 4.08 -11.54
CA LEU A 367 -13.27 4.26 -11.69
C LEU A 367 -12.83 4.13 -13.14
N ALA A 368 -13.26 3.09 -13.85
CA ALA A 368 -12.86 2.89 -15.24
C ALA A 368 -13.36 4.01 -16.17
N PRO A 369 -14.63 4.48 -16.10
CA PRO A 369 -15.07 5.65 -16.85
C PRO A 369 -14.31 6.93 -16.53
N LEU A 370 -13.98 7.18 -15.24
CA LEU A 370 -13.19 8.35 -14.84
C LEU A 370 -11.79 8.30 -15.45
N ALA A 371 -11.08 7.19 -15.31
CA ALA A 371 -9.75 7.01 -15.88
C ALA A 371 -9.75 6.96 -17.42
N GLY A 372 -10.84 6.50 -18.03
CA GLY A 372 -11.04 6.47 -19.48
C GLY A 372 -11.29 7.84 -20.11
N PHE A 373 -11.64 8.86 -19.30
CA PHE A 373 -11.92 10.21 -19.79
C PHE A 373 -10.88 11.25 -19.32
N TYR A 374 -10.51 11.26 -18.03
CA TYR A 374 -9.63 12.29 -17.50
C TYR A 374 -8.14 11.91 -17.66
N PRO A 375 -7.34 12.72 -18.39
CA PRO A 375 -5.90 12.45 -18.57
C PRO A 375 -5.11 12.31 -17.26
N SER A 376 -5.51 13.02 -16.23
CA SER A 376 -4.85 12.98 -14.91
C SER A 376 -5.17 11.72 -14.11
N VAL A 377 -6.26 10.99 -14.40
CA VAL A 377 -6.74 9.89 -13.54
C VAL A 377 -6.14 8.56 -13.96
N TYR A 378 -5.58 7.84 -12.99
CA TYR A 378 -5.08 6.49 -13.12
C TYR A 378 -5.75 5.57 -12.10
N LEU A 379 -5.83 4.30 -12.45
CA LEU A 379 -6.41 3.26 -11.60
C LEU A 379 -5.31 2.64 -10.73
N GLY A 380 -5.46 2.79 -9.43
CA GLY A 380 -4.64 2.10 -8.45
C GLY A 380 -4.87 0.58 -8.50
N ALA A 381 -3.84 -0.19 -8.20
CA ALA A 381 -3.96 -1.63 -8.09
C ALA A 381 -4.96 -2.02 -6.98
N PRO A 382 -5.62 -3.18 -7.07
CA PRO A 382 -6.34 -3.74 -5.94
C PRO A 382 -5.43 -3.84 -4.71
N TRP A 383 -5.89 -3.33 -3.59
CA TRP A 383 -5.11 -3.24 -2.37
C TRP A 383 -5.90 -3.76 -1.17
N TRP A 384 -5.23 -4.04 -0.07
CA TRP A 384 -5.77 -4.55 1.18
C TRP A 384 -6.64 -5.82 0.93
N PHE A 385 -7.96 -5.75 1.12
CA PHE A 385 -8.84 -6.92 0.97
C PHE A 385 -8.99 -7.40 -0.48
N LEU A 386 -8.61 -6.57 -1.46
CA LEU A 386 -8.75 -6.83 -2.89
C LEU A 386 -7.43 -7.24 -3.57
N ASP A 387 -6.34 -7.32 -2.84
CA ASP A 387 -5.04 -7.81 -3.31
C ASP A 387 -4.96 -9.34 -3.30
N ALA A 388 -6.09 -9.98 -3.52
CA ALA A 388 -6.28 -11.43 -3.63
C ALA A 388 -6.40 -11.86 -5.10
N PRO A 389 -5.93 -13.06 -5.50
CA PRO A 389 -5.84 -13.47 -6.90
C PRO A 389 -7.14 -13.28 -7.70
N ASP A 390 -8.27 -13.74 -7.18
CA ASP A 390 -9.55 -13.65 -7.89
C ASP A 390 -10.08 -12.21 -7.95
N ALA A 391 -9.89 -11.40 -6.91
CA ALA A 391 -10.28 -10.00 -6.91
C ALA A 391 -9.43 -9.19 -7.90
N MET A 392 -8.14 -9.47 -8.01
CA MET A 392 -7.24 -8.86 -9.01
C MET A 392 -7.67 -9.21 -10.45
N LEU A 393 -8.09 -10.44 -10.72
CA LEU A 393 -8.65 -10.84 -12.02
C LEU A 393 -9.95 -10.10 -12.33
N ARG A 394 -10.86 -9.99 -11.34
CA ARG A 394 -12.12 -9.24 -11.51
C ARG A 394 -11.86 -7.76 -11.77
N PHE A 395 -10.93 -7.16 -11.00
CA PHE A 395 -10.51 -5.78 -11.25
C PHE A 395 -10.01 -5.59 -12.68
N ARG A 396 -9.03 -6.40 -13.11
CA ARG A 396 -8.44 -6.27 -14.43
C ARG A 396 -9.50 -6.43 -15.54
N SER A 397 -10.42 -7.39 -15.41
CA SER A 397 -11.54 -7.55 -16.31
C SER A 397 -12.45 -6.31 -16.37
N ALA A 398 -12.83 -5.81 -15.18
CA ALA A 398 -13.80 -4.73 -15.07
C ALA A 398 -13.28 -3.38 -15.62
N VAL A 399 -11.97 -3.11 -15.45
CA VAL A 399 -11.42 -1.80 -15.81
C VAL A 399 -10.89 -1.74 -17.23
N THR A 400 -10.33 -2.85 -17.75
CA THR A 400 -9.67 -2.86 -19.07
C THR A 400 -10.66 -2.57 -20.20
N GLU A 401 -11.90 -3.06 -20.11
CA GLU A 401 -12.89 -2.89 -21.16
C GLU A 401 -13.34 -1.44 -21.38
N THR A 402 -13.13 -0.57 -20.39
CA THR A 402 -13.51 0.86 -20.49
C THR A 402 -12.29 1.78 -20.52
N ALA A 403 -11.30 1.55 -19.66
CA ALA A 403 -10.13 2.42 -19.52
C ALA A 403 -8.90 1.95 -20.32
N GLY A 404 -8.87 0.67 -20.73
CA GLY A 404 -7.71 0.07 -21.36
C GLY A 404 -6.55 -0.15 -20.35
N PHE A 405 -5.43 -0.65 -20.87
CA PHE A 405 -4.27 -1.00 -20.04
C PHE A 405 -3.46 0.24 -19.59
N SER A 406 -3.37 1.26 -20.43
CA SER A 406 -2.52 2.44 -20.20
C SER A 406 -2.95 3.32 -19.02
N ARG A 407 -4.13 3.09 -18.48
CA ARG A 407 -4.67 3.84 -17.33
C ARG A 407 -4.42 3.16 -15.99
N SER A 408 -3.73 2.02 -15.95
CA SER A 408 -3.30 1.34 -14.73
C SER A 408 -2.04 1.98 -14.15
N SER A 409 -1.97 2.09 -12.81
CA SER A 409 -0.76 2.56 -12.10
C SER A 409 0.37 1.53 -12.09
N GLY A 410 0.12 0.31 -12.51
CA GLY A 410 0.95 -0.83 -12.14
C GLY A 410 0.64 -1.33 -10.72
N PHE A 411 1.29 -2.41 -10.32
CA PHE A 411 1.07 -3.01 -9.00
C PHE A 411 1.82 -2.24 -7.90
N ILE A 412 1.20 -2.18 -6.74
CA ILE A 412 1.82 -1.77 -5.47
C ILE A 412 1.64 -2.91 -4.47
N ASP A 413 2.62 -3.15 -3.62
CA ASP A 413 2.51 -4.18 -2.58
C ASP A 413 1.82 -3.68 -1.31
N ASP A 414 1.84 -2.39 -1.05
CA ASP A 414 1.20 -1.71 0.09
C ASP A 414 1.37 -2.49 1.40
N THR A 415 2.60 -2.87 1.70
CA THR A 415 2.88 -3.74 2.84
C THR A 415 3.89 -3.14 3.81
N ARG A 416 3.74 -3.49 5.08
CA ARG A 416 4.77 -3.30 6.13
C ARG A 416 5.62 -4.57 6.35
N ALA A 417 5.21 -5.69 5.77
CA ALA A 417 5.89 -6.97 5.88
C ALA A 417 6.95 -7.11 4.78
N PHE A 418 8.17 -6.66 5.04
CA PHE A 418 9.27 -6.59 4.07
C PHE A 418 9.49 -7.89 3.29
N CYS A 419 9.48 -9.04 3.96
CA CYS A 419 9.67 -10.34 3.31
C CYS A 419 8.49 -10.77 2.42
N SER A 420 7.33 -10.11 2.48
CA SER A 420 6.18 -10.42 1.63
C SER A 420 6.22 -9.73 0.25
N ILE A 421 7.05 -8.70 0.08
CA ILE A 421 7.13 -7.91 -1.15
C ILE A 421 7.30 -8.81 -2.40
N PRO A 422 8.31 -9.72 -2.48
CA PRO A 422 8.48 -10.55 -3.67
C PRO A 422 7.31 -11.49 -3.92
N ALA A 423 6.67 -12.03 -2.87
CA ALA A 423 5.52 -12.91 -3.03
C ALA A 423 4.28 -12.18 -3.58
N ARG A 424 4.07 -10.93 -3.17
CA ARG A 424 2.97 -10.08 -3.67
C ARG A 424 3.20 -9.69 -5.13
N HIS A 425 4.41 -9.29 -5.50
CA HIS A 425 4.78 -8.99 -6.88
C HIS A 425 4.72 -10.22 -7.79
N ASP A 426 5.17 -11.40 -7.33
CA ASP A 426 5.03 -12.65 -8.08
C ASP A 426 3.54 -12.97 -8.35
N ALA A 427 2.68 -12.85 -7.32
CA ALA A 427 1.24 -13.05 -7.50
C ALA A 427 0.66 -12.09 -8.54
N SER A 428 0.99 -10.82 -8.48
CA SER A 428 0.54 -9.82 -9.45
C SER A 428 0.98 -10.15 -10.87
N ARG A 429 2.26 -10.45 -11.09
CA ARG A 429 2.81 -10.82 -12.40
C ARG A 429 2.10 -12.03 -13.01
N ARG A 430 1.80 -13.04 -12.19
CA ARG A 430 1.05 -14.25 -12.61
C ARG A 430 -0.39 -13.93 -12.98
N ILE A 431 -1.05 -13.06 -12.23
CA ILE A 431 -2.43 -12.65 -12.51
C ILE A 431 -2.50 -11.83 -13.80
N GLU A 432 -1.57 -10.90 -14.02
CA GLU A 432 -1.49 -10.14 -15.28
C GLU A 432 -1.22 -11.06 -16.48
N ALA A 433 -0.28 -12.00 -16.34
CA ALA A 433 -0.01 -13.00 -17.37
C ALA A 433 -1.22 -13.88 -17.67
N SER A 434 -1.95 -14.31 -16.64
CA SER A 434 -3.17 -15.13 -16.77
C SER A 434 -4.30 -14.36 -17.46
N PHE A 435 -4.48 -13.08 -17.13
CA PHE A 435 -5.48 -12.23 -17.76
C PHE A 435 -5.17 -12.00 -19.25
N LEU A 436 -3.95 -11.63 -19.58
CA LEU A 436 -3.51 -11.41 -20.96
C LEU A 436 -3.59 -12.69 -21.79
N ALA A 437 -3.15 -13.83 -21.24
CA ALA A 437 -3.24 -15.13 -21.90
C ALA A 437 -4.69 -15.51 -22.26
N ARG A 438 -5.65 -15.19 -21.39
CA ARG A 438 -7.07 -15.35 -21.69
C ARG A 438 -7.49 -14.50 -22.90
N LEU A 439 -7.09 -13.22 -22.93
CA LEU A 439 -7.43 -12.34 -24.05
C LEU A 439 -6.81 -12.80 -25.38
N VAL A 440 -5.59 -13.38 -25.34
CA VAL A 440 -4.97 -13.98 -26.52
C VAL A 440 -5.76 -15.21 -26.96
N ALA A 441 -6.08 -16.13 -26.04
CA ALA A 441 -6.86 -17.33 -26.36
C ALA A 441 -8.28 -17.01 -26.87
N GLU A 442 -8.87 -15.92 -26.44
CA GLU A 442 -10.17 -15.38 -26.92
C GLU A 442 -10.05 -14.54 -28.22
N HIS A 443 -8.86 -14.39 -28.80
CA HIS A 443 -8.57 -13.56 -29.98
C HIS A 443 -8.92 -12.08 -29.84
N ARG A 444 -8.85 -11.54 -28.62
CA ARG A 444 -9.11 -10.12 -28.30
C ARG A 444 -7.84 -9.27 -28.34
N VAL A 445 -6.68 -9.89 -28.16
CA VAL A 445 -5.35 -9.27 -28.24
C VAL A 445 -4.42 -10.24 -28.98
N SER A 446 -3.53 -9.74 -29.84
CA SER A 446 -2.50 -10.58 -30.43
C SER A 446 -1.43 -10.98 -29.41
N GLU A 447 -0.77 -12.09 -29.62
CA GLU A 447 0.30 -12.58 -28.73
C GLU A 447 1.46 -11.57 -28.64
N ASP A 448 1.90 -11.01 -29.78
CA ASP A 448 2.94 -9.96 -29.81
C ASP A 448 2.54 -8.76 -28.94
N ARG A 449 1.27 -8.33 -29.05
CA ARG A 449 0.79 -7.21 -28.26
C ARG A 449 0.68 -7.56 -26.76
N ALA A 450 0.34 -8.80 -26.41
CA ALA A 450 0.32 -9.25 -25.03
C ALA A 450 1.73 -9.24 -24.41
N HIS A 451 2.77 -9.58 -25.18
CA HIS A 451 4.18 -9.46 -24.76
C HIS A 451 4.60 -8.01 -24.44
N GLU A 452 4.16 -7.04 -25.23
CA GLU A 452 4.42 -5.63 -24.94
C GLU A 452 3.65 -5.16 -23.70
N LEU A 453 2.37 -5.55 -23.60
CA LEU A 453 1.49 -5.15 -22.50
C LEU A 453 1.95 -5.68 -21.15
N ILE A 454 2.42 -6.94 -21.07
CA ILE A 454 2.85 -7.49 -19.78
C ILE A 454 4.06 -6.74 -19.23
N VAL A 455 5.02 -6.38 -20.09
CA VAL A 455 6.19 -5.58 -19.68
C VAL A 455 5.76 -4.18 -19.27
N ASP A 456 4.86 -3.56 -20.02
CA ASP A 456 4.35 -2.22 -19.69
C ASP A 456 3.60 -2.22 -18.34
N LEU A 457 2.78 -3.23 -18.05
CA LEU A 457 2.03 -3.33 -16.79
C LEU A 457 2.94 -3.52 -15.57
N VAL A 458 4.04 -4.28 -15.73
CA VAL A 458 4.93 -4.62 -14.62
C VAL A 458 5.99 -3.56 -14.37
N ASP A 459 6.50 -2.92 -15.41
CA ASP A 459 7.63 -1.97 -15.34
C ASP A 459 7.27 -0.58 -15.88
N GLY A 460 6.75 -0.48 -17.10
CA GLY A 460 6.51 0.79 -17.77
C GLY A 460 5.44 1.65 -17.08
N SER A 461 4.30 1.07 -16.72
CA SER A 461 3.21 1.79 -16.06
C SER A 461 3.59 2.37 -14.71
N PRO A 462 4.16 1.60 -13.75
CA PRO A 462 4.57 2.19 -12.48
C PRO A 462 5.62 3.31 -12.67
N ARG A 463 6.58 3.16 -13.59
CA ARG A 463 7.55 4.24 -13.86
C ARG A 463 6.89 5.51 -14.37
N ARG A 464 5.98 5.39 -15.33
CA ARG A 464 5.29 6.56 -15.88
C ARG A 464 4.34 7.21 -14.87
N VAL A 465 3.53 6.40 -14.21
CA VAL A 465 2.46 6.92 -13.34
C VAL A 465 3.03 7.52 -12.07
N PHE A 466 4.01 6.87 -11.46
CA PHE A 466 4.67 7.37 -10.24
C PHE A 466 5.92 8.23 -10.52
N LYS A 467 6.25 8.48 -11.80
CA LYS A 467 7.39 9.34 -12.19
C LYS A 467 8.73 8.85 -11.59
N LEU A 468 8.96 7.52 -11.62
CA LEU A 468 10.14 6.87 -11.04
C LEU A 468 11.40 7.02 -11.90
#